data_37aa8885c6d3a917d7394a5886364ddc
#
_entry.id   37aa8885c6d3a917d7394a5886364ddc
#
_cell.length_a   1.000
_cell.length_b   1.000
_cell.length_c   1.000
_cell.angle_alpha   90.00
_cell.angle_beta   90.00
_cell.angle_gamma   90.00
#
_symmetry.space_group_name_H-M   'P 1'
#
loop_
_entity.id
_entity.type
_entity.pdbx_description
1 polymer ?
#
loop_
_entity_poly.entity_id
_entity_poly.type
_entity_poly.pdbx_seq_one_letter_code
_entity_poly.pdbx_strand_id
1 'polypeptide(L)'
;MTRLLAVIFLLGLVTVPASAISMKWKFSTQDSRDFARPDFDDSSWQEVAVGHKWKSAGFAWFRSSITIPDEIDGNPTIGQAVGLRWNACDGGECYVDGEVYTRYDNDHPALVVLSESAKPGELVHVAVRVFMGPDTAEHEGSLGQAELCIVDPKLVKDEFLVTIDPGKRLGPLPRSFAGLSQGAGLPDYDDATAAIFRSIGIKWFRMDNLLTNAVKKNDDGTLRYDWSDLDKRLDFMKKVGCELIFCISYMPEPFDAVPNPERHSYPRDWNEFGELVYQAAKHCVDRGTPVKYWEVWNEFNTGWMVDPAGWDHLKTYTTLYDVCWKAVRKADPTAWVGGPAIASGPWNENDPRGPGVNGEEFMRGLMEHCEKTGAPLDFITWHEYFQPHSIMKKEAEQIKEYLNDYPKVKKQVKEYAVTEWSYAWWHDRAHDNEIGAAWAATSMLRGWMAAGVQKPCWFLAKDFSSGLQGEWGMFTRENKPKPVANVCRMFNSMMPIRIECKGEDEQIASIASLDPDSGRVTVLIVNFAERYGPPRKIRLSAMNLPSSLDNGVCRQYLVDATHANLWHDPARCELSVVREVPIVSANAFDTLVELSNNSVMLIEMGGNSGP
;
A
#
# COMPACT_ATOMS: atom_id res chain seq x y z
N MET A 1 17.26 -28.84 26.34
CA MET A 1 18.49 -28.01 26.29
C MET A 1 18.23 -26.84 25.35
N THR A 2 17.83 -25.78 25.96
CA THR A 2 17.37 -24.54 25.31
C THR A 2 18.58 -23.75 24.83
N ARG A 3 18.75 -23.54 23.54
CA ARG A 3 19.68 -22.54 23.02
C ARG A 3 18.88 -21.32 22.56
N LEU A 4 18.88 -20.33 23.43
CA LEU A 4 18.54 -18.96 23.08
C LEU A 4 19.60 -18.45 22.10
N LEU A 5 19.25 -18.24 20.84
CA LEU A 5 20.05 -17.44 19.91
C LEU A 5 19.57 -15.99 20.06
N ALA A 6 20.38 -15.20 20.74
CA ALA A 6 20.23 -13.76 20.77
C ALA A 6 20.63 -13.23 19.39
N VAL A 7 19.67 -12.68 18.66
CA VAL A 7 19.92 -11.84 17.49
C VAL A 7 20.47 -10.52 18.01
N ILE A 8 21.79 -10.33 17.86
CA ILE A 8 22.45 -9.07 18.13
C ILE A 8 22.07 -8.12 17.00
N PHE A 9 21.04 -7.31 17.21
CA PHE A 9 20.94 -6.04 16.51
C PHE A 9 22.21 -5.26 16.84
N LEU A 10 23.05 -5.00 15.86
CA LEU A 10 24.05 -3.96 15.93
C LEU A 10 23.30 -2.62 16.01
N LEU A 11 22.79 -2.33 17.19
CA LEU A 11 22.56 -0.96 17.63
C LEU A 11 23.94 -0.30 17.60
N GLY A 12 24.21 0.44 16.54
CA GLY A 12 25.25 1.44 16.59
C GLY A 12 25.01 2.22 17.86
N LEU A 13 25.92 2.10 18.83
CA LEU A 13 25.99 2.98 19.97
C LEU A 13 26.11 4.41 19.42
N VAL A 14 24.97 5.06 19.22
CA VAL A 14 24.93 6.50 19.14
C VAL A 14 25.29 6.96 20.54
N THR A 15 26.53 7.35 20.72
CA THR A 15 26.97 8.08 21.90
C THR A 15 26.06 9.31 21.97
N VAL A 16 25.17 9.36 22.96
CA VAL A 16 24.35 10.53 23.26
C VAL A 16 25.33 11.65 23.60
N PRO A 17 25.44 12.71 22.82
CA PRO A 17 26.28 13.86 23.19
C PRO A 17 25.67 14.52 24.42
N ALA A 18 26.52 15.01 25.28
CA ALA A 18 26.19 15.52 26.62
C ALA A 18 25.53 16.90 26.64
N SER A 19 24.73 17.24 25.63
CA SER A 19 23.92 18.47 25.62
C SER A 19 22.52 18.23 25.05
N ALA A 20 21.79 17.26 25.62
CA ALA A 20 20.35 17.20 25.39
C ALA A 20 19.74 18.48 25.98
N ILE A 21 19.39 19.44 25.11
CA ILE A 21 18.57 20.60 25.51
C ILE A 21 17.29 19.99 26.07
N SER A 22 17.06 20.15 27.37
CA SER A 22 15.86 19.61 28.02
C SER A 22 14.66 20.42 27.52
N MET A 23 14.05 19.94 26.44
CA MET A 23 12.79 20.49 25.94
C MET A 23 11.69 20.19 26.94
N LYS A 24 10.97 21.24 27.32
CA LYS A 24 9.79 21.14 28.16
C LYS A 24 8.55 21.06 27.29
N TRP A 25 7.72 20.09 27.56
CA TRP A 25 6.47 19.88 26.85
C TRP A 25 5.28 20.12 27.76
N LYS A 26 4.27 20.78 27.28
CA LYS A 26 2.95 20.86 27.89
C LYS A 26 2.11 19.72 27.38
N PHE A 27 1.42 19.00 28.24
CA PHE A 27 0.69 17.76 27.95
C PHE A 27 -0.78 17.84 28.38
N SER A 28 -1.68 17.32 27.51
CA SER A 28 -3.10 17.17 27.79
C SER A 28 -3.67 15.93 27.09
N THR A 29 -4.58 15.24 27.74
CA THR A 29 -5.40 14.15 27.16
C THR A 29 -6.74 14.64 26.61
N GLN A 30 -7.01 15.94 26.65
CA GLN A 30 -8.12 16.54 25.92
C GLN A 30 -7.76 16.64 24.43
N ASP A 31 -8.78 16.65 23.56
CA ASP A 31 -8.60 16.73 22.12
C ASP A 31 -9.37 17.90 21.51
N SER A 32 -8.63 18.87 20.97
CA SER A 32 -9.15 19.96 20.14
C SER A 32 -8.07 20.43 19.18
N ARG A 33 -8.41 20.63 17.91
CA ARG A 33 -7.47 21.20 16.92
C ARG A 33 -7.08 22.64 17.21
N ASP A 34 -7.84 23.36 18.06
CA ASP A 34 -7.44 24.70 18.55
C ASP A 34 -6.12 24.67 19.33
N PHE A 35 -5.75 23.50 19.87
CA PHE A 35 -4.49 23.32 20.58
C PHE A 35 -3.24 23.43 19.68
N ALA A 36 -3.40 23.39 18.37
CA ALA A 36 -2.30 23.64 17.44
C ALA A 36 -1.91 25.13 17.38
N ARG A 37 -2.81 26.05 17.73
CA ARG A 37 -2.61 27.51 17.57
C ARG A 37 -1.49 28.01 18.47
N PRO A 38 -0.56 28.87 17.95
CA PRO A 38 0.54 29.43 18.75
C PRO A 38 0.07 30.24 19.97
N ASP A 39 -1.06 30.93 19.84
CA ASP A 39 -1.65 31.80 20.87
C ASP A 39 -2.57 31.07 21.87
N PHE A 40 -2.66 29.73 21.80
CA PHE A 40 -3.44 28.95 22.74
C PHE A 40 -2.81 29.01 24.16
N ASP A 41 -3.62 29.32 25.18
CA ASP A 41 -3.18 29.33 26.58
C ASP A 41 -3.12 27.91 27.15
N ASP A 42 -1.92 27.35 27.22
CA ASP A 42 -1.60 26.06 27.81
C ASP A 42 -1.00 26.15 29.22
N SER A 43 -1.14 27.28 29.89
CA SER A 43 -0.56 27.52 31.22
C SER A 43 -1.03 26.55 32.30
N SER A 44 -2.26 26.02 32.15
CA SER A 44 -2.86 25.03 33.04
C SER A 44 -2.43 23.57 32.73
N TRP A 45 -1.73 23.33 31.63
CA TRP A 45 -1.33 21.98 31.25
C TRP A 45 -0.14 21.47 32.08
N GLN A 46 -0.08 20.15 32.26
CA GLN A 46 1.04 19.48 32.93
C GLN A 46 2.34 19.68 32.13
N GLU A 47 3.42 20.09 32.77
CA GLU A 47 4.76 20.08 32.20
C GLU A 47 5.35 18.68 32.28
N VAL A 48 5.83 18.15 31.12
CA VAL A 48 6.37 16.78 30.99
C VAL A 48 7.69 16.81 30.21
N ALA A 49 8.45 15.71 30.32
CA ALA A 49 9.69 15.48 29.58
C ALA A 49 9.53 14.33 28.57
N VAL A 50 10.50 14.16 27.69
CA VAL A 50 10.65 12.97 26.84
C VAL A 50 10.65 11.72 27.71
N GLY A 51 9.96 10.68 27.26
CA GLY A 51 9.72 9.46 28.04
C GLY A 51 8.45 9.51 28.92
N HIS A 52 7.70 10.62 28.92
CA HIS A 52 6.41 10.70 29.60
C HIS A 52 5.44 9.63 29.09
N LYS A 53 4.74 8.98 30.04
CA LYS A 53 3.77 7.90 29.77
C LYS A 53 2.38 8.30 30.24
N TRP A 54 1.35 7.83 29.54
CA TRP A 54 -0.05 7.98 29.94
C TRP A 54 -0.88 6.74 29.60
N LYS A 55 -2.07 6.62 30.21
CA LYS A 55 -2.98 5.48 30.04
C LYS A 55 -4.37 5.95 29.65
N SER A 56 -4.51 6.43 28.44
CA SER A 56 -5.81 6.89 27.94
C SER A 56 -5.86 6.67 26.44
N ALA A 57 -6.70 5.77 25.96
CA ALA A 57 -6.94 5.62 24.53
C ALA A 57 -7.52 6.89 23.92
N GLY A 58 -7.28 7.13 22.65
CA GLY A 58 -7.70 8.30 21.92
C GLY A 58 -6.54 9.26 21.64
N PHE A 59 -6.81 10.55 21.69
CA PHE A 59 -5.79 11.55 21.37
C PHE A 59 -5.21 12.19 22.63
N ALA A 60 -3.92 12.51 22.56
CA ALA A 60 -3.22 13.34 23.50
C ALA A 60 -2.46 14.44 22.75
N TRP A 61 -2.18 15.56 23.42
CA TRP A 61 -1.47 16.68 22.83
C TRP A 61 -0.22 17.01 23.61
N PHE A 62 0.85 17.33 22.87
CA PHE A 62 2.08 17.90 23.38
C PHE A 62 2.32 19.24 22.71
N ARG A 63 2.70 20.26 23.48
CA ARG A 63 3.01 21.58 22.99
C ARG A 63 4.33 22.05 23.54
N SER A 64 5.13 22.74 22.71
CA SER A 64 6.37 23.35 23.13
C SER A 64 6.65 24.63 22.34
N SER A 65 7.17 25.63 23.00
CA SER A 65 7.78 26.80 22.38
C SER A 65 9.29 26.61 22.38
N ILE A 66 9.84 26.32 21.23
CA ILE A 66 11.25 25.93 21.05
C ILE A 66 12.03 27.17 20.65
N THR A 67 13.00 27.56 21.47
CA THR A 67 13.98 28.60 21.11
C THR A 67 15.17 27.93 20.43
N ILE A 68 15.50 28.32 19.21
CA ILE A 68 16.67 27.81 18.50
C ILE A 68 17.94 28.19 19.26
N PRO A 69 18.77 27.23 19.69
CA PRO A 69 19.99 27.51 20.45
C PRO A 69 21.09 28.04 19.54
N ASP A 70 22.17 28.57 20.13
CA ASP A 70 23.35 29.04 19.40
C ASP A 70 24.07 27.89 18.67
N GLU A 71 24.05 26.69 19.26
CA GLU A 71 24.69 25.50 18.71
C GLU A 71 23.90 24.21 19.00
N ILE A 72 24.02 23.23 18.14
CA ILE A 72 23.52 21.85 18.30
C ILE A 72 24.70 20.91 18.07
N ASP A 73 24.98 20.04 19.03
CA ASP A 73 26.09 19.06 18.98
C ASP A 73 27.45 19.73 18.64
N GLY A 74 27.70 20.92 19.21
CA GLY A 74 28.92 21.69 19.00
C GLY A 74 29.01 22.40 17.64
N ASN A 75 27.95 22.37 16.84
CA ASN A 75 27.89 23.06 15.55
C ASN A 75 27.00 24.32 15.66
N PRO A 76 27.48 25.49 15.21
CA PRO A 76 26.67 26.72 15.20
C PRO A 76 25.41 26.56 14.37
N THR A 77 24.27 27.03 14.87
CA THR A 77 22.98 26.94 14.19
C THR A 77 22.72 28.10 13.22
N ILE A 78 23.42 29.23 13.38
CA ILE A 78 23.20 30.41 12.56
C ILE A 78 23.31 30.12 11.06
N GLY A 79 22.23 30.43 10.33
CA GLY A 79 22.14 30.17 8.88
C GLY A 79 22.00 28.70 8.47
N GLN A 80 22.02 27.76 9.42
CA GLN A 80 21.78 26.33 9.15
C GLN A 80 20.29 26.03 9.06
N ALA A 81 19.93 24.92 8.44
CA ALA A 81 18.61 24.35 8.58
C ALA A 81 18.54 23.58 9.91
N VAL A 82 17.57 23.95 10.76
CA VAL A 82 17.35 23.31 12.06
C VAL A 82 16.02 22.59 12.06
N GLY A 83 16.01 21.36 12.53
CA GLY A 83 14.83 20.52 12.62
C GLY A 83 14.66 19.88 13.99
N LEU A 84 13.47 19.32 14.18
CA LEU A 84 13.08 18.50 15.31
C LEU A 84 12.80 17.09 14.81
N ARG A 85 13.55 16.10 15.27
CA ARG A 85 13.19 14.68 15.12
C ARG A 85 12.17 14.33 16.16
N TRP A 86 11.06 13.74 15.70
CA TRP A 86 9.93 13.46 16.56
C TRP A 86 9.43 12.02 16.38
N ASN A 87 9.09 11.38 17.50
CA ASN A 87 8.30 10.16 17.52
C ASN A 87 7.56 10.02 18.86
N ALA A 88 6.37 9.39 18.81
CA ALA A 88 5.61 8.96 19.97
C ALA A 88 4.83 7.69 19.59
N CYS A 89 4.11 7.08 20.54
CA CYS A 89 3.34 5.87 20.26
C CYS A 89 2.29 6.06 19.15
N ASP A 90 1.99 4.99 18.43
CA ASP A 90 0.91 4.77 17.46
C ASP A 90 0.74 5.82 16.35
N GLY A 91 1.54 6.88 16.34
CA GLY A 91 1.50 7.91 15.31
C GLY A 91 0.71 9.16 15.65
N GLY A 92 0.75 10.14 14.77
CA GLY A 92 0.07 11.42 15.00
C GLY A 92 0.38 12.52 13.99
N GLU A 93 -0.02 13.72 14.34
CA GLU A 93 0.08 14.93 13.52
C GLU A 93 1.03 15.93 14.17
N CYS A 94 2.01 16.43 13.41
CA CYS A 94 2.90 17.52 13.84
C CYS A 94 2.44 18.86 13.24
N TYR A 95 2.40 19.91 14.06
CA TYR A 95 2.05 21.26 13.68
C TYR A 95 3.22 22.20 13.98
N VAL A 96 3.48 23.14 13.08
CA VAL A 96 4.43 24.24 13.26
C VAL A 96 3.66 25.55 13.10
N ASP A 97 3.77 26.42 14.09
CA ASP A 97 3.08 27.71 14.13
C ASP A 97 1.58 27.65 13.78
N GLY A 98 0.92 26.56 14.15
CA GLY A 98 -0.52 26.32 13.98
C GLY A 98 -0.92 25.55 12.72
N GLU A 99 -0.02 25.37 11.76
CA GLU A 99 -0.28 24.67 10.51
C GLU A 99 0.18 23.21 10.57
N VAL A 100 -0.58 22.29 9.95
CA VAL A 100 -0.16 20.89 9.84
C VAL A 100 1.10 20.84 8.98
N TYR A 101 2.17 20.30 9.56
CA TYR A 101 3.45 20.15 8.88
C TYR A 101 3.60 18.77 8.26
N THR A 102 3.43 17.71 9.05
CA THR A 102 3.54 16.31 8.60
C THR A 102 2.85 15.38 9.60
N ARG A 103 2.68 14.12 9.20
CA ARG A 103 2.28 13.01 10.08
C ARG A 103 3.42 12.02 10.28
N TYR A 104 3.29 11.20 11.30
CA TYR A 104 4.24 10.12 11.63
C TYR A 104 3.48 8.92 12.19
N ASP A 105 4.14 7.77 12.17
CA ASP A 105 3.73 6.56 12.86
C ASP A 105 4.95 5.87 13.52
N ASN A 106 4.77 4.67 14.06
CA ASN A 106 5.85 3.95 14.74
C ASN A 106 7.04 3.64 13.83
N ASP A 107 6.80 3.34 12.56
CA ASP A 107 7.81 2.93 11.58
C ASP A 107 8.40 4.15 10.84
N HIS A 108 7.61 5.22 10.71
CA HIS A 108 7.95 6.44 9.95
C HIS A 108 7.97 7.68 10.87
N PRO A 109 9.00 7.83 11.73
CA PRO A 109 9.14 9.01 12.60
C PRO A 109 9.36 10.28 11.79
N ALA A 110 8.83 11.42 12.30
CA ALA A 110 8.85 12.67 11.60
C ALA A 110 10.15 13.46 11.78
N LEU A 111 10.54 14.21 10.75
CA LEU A 111 11.43 15.35 10.83
C LEU A 111 10.62 16.62 10.54
N VAL A 112 10.54 17.48 11.53
CA VAL A 112 9.89 18.78 11.42
C VAL A 112 10.98 19.85 11.25
N VAL A 113 11.04 20.52 10.10
CA VAL A 113 11.99 21.63 9.88
C VAL A 113 11.44 22.87 10.57
N LEU A 114 12.14 23.33 11.60
CA LEU A 114 11.77 24.51 12.39
C LEU A 114 12.20 25.80 11.70
N SER A 115 13.36 25.80 11.05
CA SER A 115 13.85 26.93 10.27
C SER A 115 14.79 26.43 9.17
N GLU A 116 14.64 26.91 7.93
CA GLU A 116 15.56 26.61 6.84
C GLU A 116 16.88 27.40 6.97
N SER A 117 16.86 28.54 7.68
CA SER A 117 18.01 29.44 7.89
C SER A 117 17.95 30.03 9.28
N ALA A 118 18.28 29.21 10.26
CA ALA A 118 18.10 29.49 11.67
C ALA A 118 18.80 30.77 12.15
N LYS A 119 18.13 31.47 13.04
CA LYS A 119 18.68 32.55 13.82
C LYS A 119 18.65 32.12 15.29
N PRO A 120 19.81 32.05 15.97
CA PRO A 120 19.82 31.79 17.40
C PRO A 120 18.87 32.74 18.14
N GLY A 121 18.08 32.20 19.07
CA GLY A 121 17.03 32.93 19.78
C GLY A 121 15.68 33.02 19.06
N GLU A 122 15.56 32.51 17.82
CA GLU A 122 14.29 32.37 17.10
C GLU A 122 13.35 31.41 17.86
N LEU A 123 12.09 31.86 18.05
CA LEU A 123 11.06 31.08 18.74
C LEU A 123 10.13 30.42 17.73
N VAL A 124 9.94 29.11 17.84
CA VAL A 124 9.03 28.31 16.98
C VAL A 124 8.07 27.54 17.87
N HIS A 125 6.78 27.61 17.56
CA HIS A 125 5.75 26.88 18.29
C HIS A 125 5.49 25.52 17.60
N VAL A 126 5.68 24.45 18.35
CA VAL A 126 5.41 23.07 17.88
C VAL A 126 4.29 22.49 18.73
N ALA A 127 3.31 21.92 18.06
CA ALA A 127 2.28 21.12 18.69
C ALA A 127 2.21 19.74 18.02
N VAL A 128 1.99 18.70 18.81
CA VAL A 128 1.85 17.34 18.30
C VAL A 128 0.59 16.70 18.89
N ARG A 129 -0.27 16.23 18.03
CA ARG A 129 -1.46 15.45 18.35
C ARG A 129 -1.14 13.99 18.17
N VAL A 130 -1.07 13.23 19.25
CA VAL A 130 -0.69 11.82 19.27
C VAL A 130 -1.94 10.97 19.37
N PHE A 131 -2.07 9.99 18.51
CA PHE A 131 -3.09 8.95 18.62
C PHE A 131 -2.55 7.77 19.43
N MET A 132 -3.36 7.26 20.35
CA MET A 132 -3.13 6.00 21.04
C MET A 132 -4.33 5.07 20.80
N GLY A 133 -4.08 3.90 20.24
CA GLY A 133 -5.08 2.90 19.94
C GLY A 133 -5.81 2.38 21.19
N PRO A 134 -6.97 1.75 21.02
CA PRO A 134 -7.77 1.23 22.12
C PRO A 134 -7.16 -0.02 22.78
N ASP A 135 -6.02 -0.50 22.29
CA ASP A 135 -5.52 -1.82 22.62
C ASP A 135 -4.93 -1.93 24.02
N THR A 136 -5.60 -2.78 24.77
CA THR A 136 -5.21 -3.53 25.97
C THR A 136 -4.90 -2.72 27.24
N ALA A 137 -5.29 -3.30 28.36
CA ALA A 137 -5.00 -2.80 29.72
C ALA A 137 -3.48 -2.63 30.03
N GLU A 138 -2.61 -3.03 29.13
CA GLU A 138 -1.16 -3.00 29.26
C GLU A 138 -0.47 -1.99 28.32
N HIS A 139 -1.18 -1.43 27.33
CA HIS A 139 -0.60 -0.43 26.42
C HIS A 139 -0.56 0.95 27.08
N GLU A 140 0.63 1.54 27.09
CA GLU A 140 0.85 2.89 27.61
C GLU A 140 1.30 3.81 26.46
N GLY A 141 0.63 4.95 26.29
CA GLY A 141 1.15 6.00 25.45
C GLY A 141 2.51 6.48 25.95
N SER A 142 3.41 6.82 25.03
CA SER A 142 4.73 7.35 25.39
C SER A 142 5.19 8.44 24.42
N LEU A 143 5.76 9.51 24.96
CA LEU A 143 6.56 10.48 24.21
C LEU A 143 7.94 9.86 23.99
N GLY A 144 8.19 9.29 22.80
CA GLY A 144 9.37 8.47 22.53
C GLY A 144 10.63 9.28 22.22
N GLN A 145 10.54 10.25 21.30
CA GLN A 145 11.68 11.06 20.84
C GLN A 145 11.26 12.50 20.58
N ALA A 146 12.10 13.44 20.96
CA ALA A 146 11.99 14.84 20.59
C ALA A 146 13.38 15.47 20.70
N GLU A 147 14.10 15.60 19.58
CA GLU A 147 15.50 16.01 19.54
C GLU A 147 15.74 17.04 18.44
N LEU A 148 16.39 18.16 18.78
CA LEU A 148 16.86 19.12 17.81
C LEU A 148 18.03 18.54 17.01
N CYS A 149 18.07 18.87 15.71
CA CYS A 149 19.14 18.47 14.82
C CYS A 149 19.42 19.54 13.76
N ILE A 150 20.65 19.54 13.24
CA ILE A 150 20.95 20.26 12.00
C ILE A 150 20.52 19.35 10.84
N VAL A 151 19.73 19.90 9.93
CA VAL A 151 19.26 19.23 8.71
C VAL A 151 20.24 19.52 7.59
N ASP A 152 20.56 18.51 6.74
CA ASP A 152 21.39 18.75 5.58
C ASP A 152 20.76 19.84 4.69
N PRO A 153 21.42 20.99 4.51
CA PRO A 153 20.85 22.09 3.73
C PRO A 153 20.56 21.70 2.28
N LYS A 154 21.27 20.72 1.72
CA LYS A 154 21.01 20.22 0.36
C LYS A 154 19.61 19.60 0.23
N LEU A 155 19.07 19.05 1.30
CA LEU A 155 17.75 18.43 1.28
C LEU A 155 16.61 19.47 1.33
N VAL A 156 16.80 20.60 1.99
CA VAL A 156 15.74 21.59 2.24
C VAL A 156 15.90 22.90 1.48
N LYS A 157 17.15 23.29 1.11
CA LYS A 157 17.44 24.55 0.40
C LYS A 157 17.62 24.37 -1.09
N ASP A 158 18.32 23.31 -1.49
CA ASP A 158 18.67 23.07 -2.89
C ASP A 158 17.47 22.49 -3.65
N GLU A 159 17.34 22.89 -4.91
CA GLU A 159 16.35 22.34 -5.81
C GLU A 159 16.80 20.97 -6.31
N PHE A 160 15.96 19.94 -6.14
CA PHE A 160 16.16 18.63 -6.74
C PHE A 160 15.62 18.62 -8.16
N LEU A 161 16.46 18.26 -9.12
CA LEU A 161 16.10 18.31 -10.53
C LEU A 161 15.46 17.01 -11.00
N VAL A 162 14.21 17.09 -11.47
CA VAL A 162 13.55 16.04 -12.24
C VAL A 162 13.46 16.50 -13.70
N THR A 163 13.94 15.67 -14.64
CA THR A 163 13.89 15.99 -16.06
C THR A 163 13.08 14.96 -16.83
N ILE A 164 12.30 15.42 -17.82
CA ILE A 164 11.56 14.54 -18.73
C ILE A 164 11.86 14.86 -20.19
N ASP A 165 11.82 13.81 -21.02
CA ASP A 165 12.00 13.94 -22.47
C ASP A 165 10.96 13.08 -23.23
N PRO A 166 9.81 13.66 -23.68
CA PRO A 166 8.80 12.96 -24.47
C PRO A 166 9.31 12.43 -25.82
N GLY A 167 10.42 12.95 -26.31
CA GLY A 167 11.10 12.43 -27.51
C GLY A 167 11.70 11.02 -27.31
N LYS A 168 11.92 10.63 -26.07
CA LYS A 168 12.50 9.31 -25.70
C LYS A 168 11.45 8.37 -25.12
N ARG A 169 10.79 7.64 -26.01
CA ARG A 169 9.74 6.66 -25.63
C ARG A 169 10.35 5.35 -25.15
N LEU A 170 9.87 4.83 -24.02
CA LEU A 170 10.39 3.61 -23.37
C LEU A 170 9.43 2.40 -23.50
N GLY A 171 8.31 2.56 -24.23
CA GLY A 171 7.31 1.52 -24.42
C GLY A 171 6.01 1.76 -23.60
N PRO A 172 5.12 0.78 -23.53
CA PRO A 172 3.88 0.91 -22.76
C PRO A 172 4.11 1.19 -21.27
N LEU A 173 3.29 2.08 -20.69
CA LEU A 173 3.27 2.25 -19.23
C LEU A 173 2.52 1.07 -18.60
N PRO A 174 3.13 0.30 -17.69
CA PRO A 174 2.43 -0.75 -16.97
C PRO A 174 1.28 -0.17 -16.14
N ARG A 175 0.09 -0.80 -16.23
CA ARG A 175 -1.08 -0.41 -15.43
C ARG A 175 -1.14 -1.16 -14.11
N SER A 176 -0.01 -1.29 -13.44
CA SER A 176 0.16 -2.16 -12.27
C SER A 176 -0.72 -1.76 -11.09
N PHE A 177 -0.99 -0.47 -10.87
CA PHE A 177 -1.86 -0.05 -9.75
C PHE A 177 -3.37 -0.04 -10.12
N ALA A 178 -3.82 -1.04 -10.85
CA ALA A 178 -5.22 -1.18 -11.27
C ALA A 178 -5.89 -2.43 -10.67
N GLY A 179 -5.30 -3.03 -9.63
CA GLY A 179 -5.79 -4.24 -8.97
C GLY A 179 -6.28 -3.99 -7.56
N LEU A 180 -7.41 -4.62 -7.22
CA LEU A 180 -7.95 -4.68 -5.87
C LEU A 180 -8.08 -6.13 -5.41
N SER A 181 -8.05 -6.34 -4.10
CA SER A 181 -8.38 -7.59 -3.45
C SER A 181 -9.38 -7.36 -2.32
N GLN A 182 -10.25 -8.32 -2.07
CA GLN A 182 -11.20 -8.29 -0.97
C GLN A 182 -11.43 -9.69 -0.44
N GLY A 183 -11.05 -9.91 0.82
CA GLY A 183 -11.40 -11.11 1.56
C GLY A 183 -12.86 -11.07 2.04
N ALA A 184 -13.47 -12.24 2.26
CA ALA A 184 -14.83 -12.41 2.77
C ALA A 184 -15.95 -11.68 1.99
N GLY A 185 -15.65 -11.09 0.83
CA GLY A 185 -16.57 -10.32 0.00
C GLY A 185 -16.70 -8.85 0.39
N LEU A 186 -17.25 -8.06 -0.55
CA LEU A 186 -17.47 -6.63 -0.32
C LEU A 186 -18.66 -6.42 0.64
N PRO A 187 -18.62 -5.35 1.44
CA PRO A 187 -19.79 -4.94 2.22
C PRO A 187 -21.03 -4.68 1.36
N ASP A 188 -20.83 -4.08 0.18
CA ASP A 188 -21.89 -3.72 -0.76
C ASP A 188 -21.50 -4.03 -2.20
N TYR A 189 -22.50 -4.46 -3.02
CA TYR A 189 -22.40 -4.74 -4.44
C TYR A 189 -23.31 -3.83 -5.27
N ASP A 190 -23.46 -2.58 -4.86
CA ASP A 190 -24.35 -1.61 -5.48
C ASP A 190 -23.68 -0.80 -6.59
N ASP A 191 -24.45 0.05 -7.26
CA ASP A 191 -23.97 0.90 -8.36
C ASP A 191 -23.04 2.01 -7.87
N ALA A 192 -23.22 2.48 -6.63
CA ALA A 192 -22.34 3.49 -6.02
C ALA A 192 -20.96 2.94 -5.79
N THR A 193 -20.85 1.73 -5.21
CA THR A 193 -19.57 1.02 -5.01
C THR A 193 -18.91 0.70 -6.36
N ALA A 194 -19.67 0.27 -7.37
CA ALA A 194 -19.11 0.05 -8.71
C ALA A 194 -18.59 1.37 -9.34
N ALA A 195 -19.27 2.48 -9.13
CA ALA A 195 -18.86 3.79 -9.66
C ALA A 195 -17.53 4.27 -9.06
N ILE A 196 -17.31 4.13 -7.75
CA ILE A 196 -16.04 4.52 -7.13
C ILE A 196 -14.87 3.68 -7.65
N PHE A 197 -15.05 2.37 -7.87
CA PHE A 197 -13.98 1.53 -8.42
C PHE A 197 -13.66 1.87 -9.89
N ARG A 198 -14.70 2.18 -10.70
CA ARG A 198 -14.47 2.72 -12.06
C ARG A 198 -13.71 4.04 -12.04
N SER A 199 -14.03 4.93 -11.09
CA SER A 199 -13.43 6.27 -11.01
C SER A 199 -11.93 6.26 -10.74
N ILE A 200 -11.41 5.20 -10.13
CA ILE A 200 -9.97 5.00 -9.90
C ILE A 200 -9.31 4.06 -10.93
N GLY A 201 -10.06 3.62 -11.95
CA GLY A 201 -9.51 2.88 -13.10
C GLY A 201 -9.18 1.42 -12.86
N ILE A 202 -9.90 0.72 -11.99
CA ILE A 202 -9.68 -0.70 -11.69
C ILE A 202 -9.87 -1.57 -12.93
N LYS A 203 -8.97 -2.55 -13.13
CA LYS A 203 -8.95 -3.48 -14.26
C LYS A 203 -9.06 -4.93 -13.85
N TRP A 204 -8.63 -5.30 -12.65
CA TRP A 204 -8.75 -6.65 -12.11
C TRP A 204 -9.08 -6.60 -10.61
N PHE A 205 -9.76 -7.63 -10.16
CA PHE A 205 -10.22 -7.73 -8.80
C PHE A 205 -10.07 -9.18 -8.31
N ARG A 206 -9.30 -9.39 -7.26
CA ARG A 206 -9.17 -10.71 -6.64
C ARG A 206 -10.21 -10.85 -5.54
N MET A 207 -10.95 -11.97 -5.56
CA MET A 207 -11.89 -12.33 -4.49
C MET A 207 -11.70 -13.76 -4.04
N ASP A 208 -11.76 -13.96 -2.76
CA ASP A 208 -11.85 -15.25 -2.10
C ASP A 208 -13.29 -15.57 -1.66
N ASN A 209 -13.49 -16.70 -0.96
CA ASN A 209 -14.80 -17.11 -0.42
C ASN A 209 -15.95 -17.20 -1.46
N LEU A 210 -15.63 -17.40 -2.73
CA LEU A 210 -16.62 -17.42 -3.82
C LEU A 210 -17.45 -18.70 -3.85
N LEU A 211 -16.95 -19.80 -3.30
CA LEU A 211 -17.63 -21.10 -3.23
C LEU A 211 -18.35 -21.35 -1.91
N THR A 212 -18.11 -20.52 -0.93
CA THR A 212 -18.57 -20.70 0.46
C THR A 212 -20.08 -20.89 0.58
N ASN A 213 -20.85 -20.14 -0.22
CA ASN A 213 -22.32 -20.19 -0.23
C ASN A 213 -22.89 -20.94 -1.44
N ALA A 214 -22.01 -21.51 -2.28
CA ALA A 214 -22.40 -22.13 -3.56
C ALA A 214 -23.12 -23.49 -3.41
N VAL A 215 -23.11 -24.07 -2.22
CA VAL A 215 -23.73 -25.38 -1.98
C VAL A 215 -24.70 -25.30 -0.81
N LYS A 216 -25.88 -25.86 -1.02
CA LYS A 216 -26.93 -25.99 0.00
C LYS A 216 -27.26 -27.46 0.20
N LYS A 217 -27.52 -27.85 1.44
CA LYS A 217 -27.99 -29.18 1.79
C LYS A 217 -29.52 -29.15 1.86
N ASN A 218 -30.17 -30.09 1.13
CA ASN A 218 -31.62 -30.27 1.17
C ASN A 218 -32.04 -31.05 2.42
N ASP A 219 -33.32 -31.05 2.74
CA ASP A 219 -33.86 -31.77 3.90
C ASP A 219 -33.63 -33.28 3.85
N ASP A 220 -33.56 -33.85 2.67
CA ASP A 220 -33.25 -35.28 2.43
C ASP A 220 -31.74 -35.59 2.47
N GLY A 221 -30.90 -34.56 2.74
CA GLY A 221 -29.44 -34.70 2.79
C GLY A 221 -28.72 -34.59 1.46
N THR A 222 -29.43 -34.50 0.33
CA THR A 222 -28.81 -34.25 -0.98
C THR A 222 -28.28 -32.83 -1.09
N LEU A 223 -27.24 -32.64 -1.95
CA LEU A 223 -26.65 -31.33 -2.20
C LEU A 223 -27.26 -30.71 -3.46
N ARG A 224 -27.47 -29.41 -3.44
CA ARG A 224 -27.81 -28.59 -4.61
C ARG A 224 -26.89 -27.40 -4.72
N TYR A 225 -26.60 -26.97 -5.94
CA TYR A 225 -25.84 -25.74 -6.16
C TYR A 225 -26.75 -24.52 -6.11
N ASP A 226 -26.26 -23.46 -5.49
CA ASP A 226 -26.90 -22.15 -5.42
C ASP A 226 -25.88 -21.08 -5.81
N TRP A 227 -25.96 -20.64 -7.07
CA TRP A 227 -25.02 -19.70 -7.64
C TRP A 227 -25.38 -18.23 -7.41
N SER A 228 -26.44 -17.93 -6.66
CA SER A 228 -26.97 -16.57 -6.50
C SER A 228 -25.93 -15.57 -5.94
N ASP A 229 -25.08 -15.99 -5.00
CA ASP A 229 -24.02 -15.14 -4.46
C ASP A 229 -22.89 -14.95 -5.48
N LEU A 230 -22.47 -16.03 -6.16
CA LEU A 230 -21.48 -15.97 -7.23
C LEU A 230 -21.96 -15.07 -8.38
N ASP A 231 -23.21 -15.22 -8.81
CA ASP A 231 -23.82 -14.41 -9.86
C ASP A 231 -23.81 -12.91 -9.54
N LYS A 232 -24.19 -12.57 -8.31
CA LYS A 232 -24.14 -11.18 -7.82
C LYS A 232 -22.73 -10.59 -7.94
N ARG A 233 -21.70 -11.36 -7.58
CA ARG A 233 -20.30 -10.91 -7.65
C ARG A 233 -19.82 -10.80 -9.10
N LEU A 234 -20.14 -11.76 -9.97
CA LEU A 234 -19.81 -11.71 -11.39
C LEU A 234 -20.48 -10.52 -12.11
N ASP A 235 -21.76 -10.25 -11.79
CA ASP A 235 -22.47 -9.09 -12.33
C ASP A 235 -21.86 -7.78 -11.83
N PHE A 236 -21.39 -7.74 -10.59
CA PHE A 236 -20.68 -6.59 -10.05
C PHE A 236 -19.35 -6.35 -10.77
N MET A 237 -18.54 -7.40 -11.02
CA MET A 237 -17.29 -7.27 -11.80
C MET A 237 -17.57 -6.71 -13.20
N LYS A 238 -18.64 -7.18 -13.83
CA LYS A 238 -19.10 -6.63 -15.12
C LYS A 238 -19.48 -5.15 -15.03
N LYS A 239 -20.17 -4.74 -13.97
CA LYS A 239 -20.52 -3.32 -13.73
C LYS A 239 -19.27 -2.45 -13.50
N VAL A 240 -18.27 -2.94 -12.80
CA VAL A 240 -16.98 -2.27 -12.61
C VAL A 240 -16.19 -2.23 -13.93
N GLY A 241 -16.35 -3.24 -14.79
CA GLY A 241 -15.58 -3.40 -16.03
C GLY A 241 -14.17 -3.96 -15.77
N CYS A 242 -14.04 -4.87 -14.80
CA CYS A 242 -12.77 -5.48 -14.42
C CYS A 242 -12.81 -7.02 -14.55
N GLU A 243 -11.63 -7.62 -14.72
CA GLU A 243 -11.44 -9.07 -14.70
C GLU A 243 -11.42 -9.59 -13.25
N LEU A 244 -12.04 -10.74 -13.03
CA LEU A 244 -12.00 -11.43 -11.74
C LEU A 244 -10.79 -12.39 -11.69
N ILE A 245 -10.00 -12.29 -10.60
CA ILE A 245 -9.10 -13.36 -10.16
C ILE A 245 -9.89 -14.15 -9.12
N PHE A 246 -10.35 -15.33 -9.52
CA PHE A 246 -11.17 -16.22 -8.70
C PHE A 246 -10.26 -17.04 -7.78
N CYS A 247 -10.25 -16.75 -6.50
CA CYS A 247 -9.57 -17.56 -5.52
C CYS A 247 -10.48 -18.71 -5.07
N ILE A 248 -10.06 -19.96 -5.34
CA ILE A 248 -10.77 -21.17 -4.93
C ILE A 248 -10.47 -21.43 -3.45
N SER A 249 -11.19 -20.76 -2.58
CA SER A 249 -11.12 -20.83 -1.11
C SER A 249 -12.44 -20.32 -0.52
N TYR A 250 -12.87 -20.65 0.64
CA TYR A 250 -12.44 -21.70 1.54
C TYR A 250 -13.37 -22.91 1.39
N MET A 251 -13.16 -23.99 2.17
CA MET A 251 -13.96 -25.21 2.01
C MET A 251 -15.43 -24.95 2.40
N PRO A 252 -16.41 -25.20 1.49
CA PRO A 252 -17.83 -25.14 1.86
C PRO A 252 -18.17 -26.21 2.90
N GLU A 253 -18.99 -25.87 3.90
CA GLU A 253 -19.36 -26.75 5.01
C GLU A 253 -19.74 -28.19 4.61
N PRO A 254 -20.54 -28.42 3.55
CA PRO A 254 -20.89 -29.79 3.16
C PRO A 254 -19.71 -30.65 2.71
N PHE A 255 -18.57 -30.05 2.42
CA PHE A 255 -17.35 -30.73 1.96
C PHE A 255 -16.27 -30.87 3.03
N ASP A 256 -16.44 -30.23 4.19
CA ASP A 256 -15.47 -30.26 5.28
C ASP A 256 -15.19 -31.69 5.76
N ALA A 257 -13.92 -32.11 5.75
CA ALA A 257 -13.49 -33.34 6.41
C ALA A 257 -13.44 -33.17 7.94
N VAL A 258 -13.05 -31.97 8.37
CA VAL A 258 -12.99 -31.57 9.78
C VAL A 258 -13.82 -30.30 9.93
N PRO A 259 -14.97 -30.35 10.65
CA PRO A 259 -15.76 -29.16 10.89
C PRO A 259 -14.91 -28.03 11.50
N ASN A 260 -14.86 -26.89 10.83
CA ASN A 260 -14.07 -25.75 11.23
C ASN A 260 -14.84 -24.46 10.86
N PRO A 261 -15.17 -23.58 11.84
CA PRO A 261 -15.93 -22.35 11.57
C PRO A 261 -15.21 -21.41 10.60
N GLU A 262 -13.87 -21.47 10.53
CA GLU A 262 -13.05 -20.70 9.60
C GLU A 262 -12.91 -21.37 8.23
N ARG A 263 -13.44 -22.60 8.07
CA ARG A 263 -13.46 -23.37 6.81
C ARG A 263 -12.09 -23.72 6.26
N HIS A 264 -11.13 -23.91 7.15
CA HIS A 264 -9.74 -24.30 6.84
C HIS A 264 -9.57 -25.84 6.80
N SER A 265 -10.56 -26.57 6.33
CA SER A 265 -10.56 -28.03 6.22
C SER A 265 -10.15 -28.49 4.82
N TYR A 266 -9.49 -29.65 4.72
CA TYR A 266 -9.40 -30.36 3.45
C TYR A 266 -10.76 -31.00 3.11
N PRO A 267 -11.04 -31.31 1.82
CA PRO A 267 -12.31 -31.93 1.44
C PRO A 267 -12.39 -33.38 1.91
N ARG A 268 -13.53 -33.78 2.48
CA ARG A 268 -13.79 -35.19 2.84
C ARG A 268 -13.72 -36.13 1.65
N ASP A 269 -14.07 -35.66 0.47
CA ASP A 269 -13.92 -36.36 -0.82
C ASP A 269 -13.38 -35.38 -1.87
N TRP A 270 -12.19 -35.67 -2.38
CA TRP A 270 -11.49 -34.86 -3.36
C TRP A 270 -12.21 -34.82 -4.73
N ASN A 271 -12.93 -35.90 -5.11
CA ASN A 271 -13.65 -35.94 -6.38
C ASN A 271 -14.93 -35.09 -6.29
N GLU A 272 -15.65 -35.15 -5.16
CA GLU A 272 -16.84 -34.32 -4.93
C GLU A 272 -16.46 -32.81 -4.92
N PHE A 273 -15.34 -32.45 -4.29
CA PHE A 273 -14.85 -31.07 -4.33
C PHE A 273 -14.42 -30.66 -5.74
N GLY A 274 -13.74 -31.54 -6.48
CA GLY A 274 -13.41 -31.32 -7.88
C GLY A 274 -14.65 -31.10 -8.75
N GLU A 275 -15.72 -31.83 -8.50
CA GLU A 275 -17.00 -31.63 -9.20
C GLU A 275 -17.62 -30.25 -8.86
N LEU A 276 -17.57 -29.79 -7.61
CA LEU A 276 -18.00 -28.43 -7.25
C LEU A 276 -17.23 -27.38 -8.04
N VAL A 277 -15.89 -27.48 -8.09
CA VAL A 277 -15.04 -26.53 -8.83
C VAL A 277 -15.35 -26.56 -10.32
N TYR A 278 -15.56 -27.77 -10.88
CA TYR A 278 -15.97 -27.93 -12.27
C TYR A 278 -17.33 -27.26 -12.56
N GLN A 279 -18.32 -27.49 -11.71
CA GLN A 279 -19.65 -26.90 -11.87
C GLN A 279 -19.61 -25.36 -11.73
N ALA A 280 -18.79 -24.81 -10.83
CA ALA A 280 -18.59 -23.37 -10.70
C ALA A 280 -17.97 -22.77 -11.98
N ALA A 281 -16.91 -23.38 -12.49
CA ALA A 281 -16.26 -22.93 -13.71
C ALA A 281 -17.20 -23.05 -14.94
N LYS A 282 -17.90 -24.18 -15.05
CA LYS A 282 -18.91 -24.40 -16.09
C LYS A 282 -20.04 -23.39 -16.02
N HIS A 283 -20.53 -23.08 -14.82
CA HIS A 283 -21.57 -22.05 -14.61
C HIS A 283 -21.11 -20.67 -15.12
N CYS A 284 -19.87 -20.26 -14.82
CA CYS A 284 -19.31 -19.01 -15.34
C CYS A 284 -19.29 -18.99 -16.88
N VAL A 285 -18.93 -20.10 -17.53
CA VAL A 285 -18.93 -20.23 -19.00
C VAL A 285 -20.36 -20.19 -19.56
N ASP A 286 -21.27 -21.01 -19.01
CA ASP A 286 -22.65 -21.16 -19.48
C ASP A 286 -23.44 -19.85 -19.41
N ARG A 287 -23.19 -19.01 -18.40
CA ARG A 287 -23.84 -17.69 -18.30
C ARG A 287 -23.18 -16.59 -19.11
N GLY A 288 -22.10 -16.90 -19.84
CA GLY A 288 -21.38 -15.92 -20.69
C GLY A 288 -20.50 -14.93 -19.91
N THR A 289 -20.04 -15.32 -18.74
CA THR A 289 -19.06 -14.56 -17.93
C THR A 289 -17.88 -15.47 -17.56
N PRO A 290 -17.13 -16.01 -18.57
CA PRO A 290 -15.99 -16.88 -18.29
C PRO A 290 -14.94 -16.14 -17.45
N VAL A 291 -14.38 -16.83 -16.47
CA VAL A 291 -13.30 -16.32 -15.61
C VAL A 291 -11.98 -16.82 -16.16
N LYS A 292 -11.07 -15.89 -16.41
CA LYS A 292 -9.75 -16.21 -16.97
C LYS A 292 -8.78 -16.72 -15.90
N TYR A 293 -8.76 -16.10 -14.71
CA TYR A 293 -7.76 -16.36 -13.67
C TYR A 293 -8.37 -17.15 -12.52
N TRP A 294 -7.84 -18.33 -12.25
CA TRP A 294 -8.22 -19.21 -11.15
C TRP A 294 -7.02 -19.46 -10.24
N GLU A 295 -7.03 -18.86 -9.08
CA GLU A 295 -6.03 -19.00 -8.03
C GLU A 295 -6.44 -20.12 -7.10
N VAL A 296 -5.53 -21.06 -6.82
CA VAL A 296 -5.83 -22.21 -5.96
C VAL A 296 -5.45 -21.89 -4.53
N TRP A 297 -6.48 -21.72 -3.69
CA TRP A 297 -6.45 -21.46 -2.27
C TRP A 297 -5.92 -20.07 -1.89
N ASN A 298 -5.91 -19.81 -0.57
CA ASN A 298 -5.42 -18.59 0.05
C ASN A 298 -4.47 -18.95 1.19
N GLU A 299 -3.26 -18.42 1.17
CA GLU A 299 -2.25 -18.50 2.24
C GLU A 299 -2.10 -19.89 2.85
N PHE A 300 -2.07 -20.92 2.01
CA PHE A 300 -2.01 -22.32 2.43
C PHE A 300 -0.81 -22.59 3.37
N ASN A 301 0.31 -21.93 3.11
CA ASN A 301 1.55 -22.07 3.88
C ASN A 301 1.47 -21.60 5.34
N THR A 302 0.41 -20.92 5.75
CA THR A 302 0.22 -20.43 7.13
C THR A 302 -0.59 -21.36 8.03
N GLY A 303 -0.97 -22.53 7.55
CA GLY A 303 -1.86 -23.43 8.28
C GLY A 303 -3.35 -23.10 8.12
N TRP A 304 -3.71 -22.26 7.14
CA TRP A 304 -5.11 -21.99 6.78
C TRP A 304 -5.73 -23.16 6.02
N MET A 305 -5.20 -24.34 6.25
CA MET A 305 -5.82 -25.62 5.97
C MET A 305 -5.23 -26.69 6.90
N VAL A 306 -6.11 -27.56 7.43
CA VAL A 306 -5.72 -28.73 8.20
C VAL A 306 -5.32 -29.86 7.21
N ASP A 307 -4.26 -30.57 7.50
CA ASP A 307 -3.82 -31.70 6.67
C ASP A 307 -4.53 -33.00 7.01
N PRO A 308 -4.76 -33.88 6.01
CA PRO A 308 -5.15 -35.27 6.26
C PRO A 308 -4.08 -36.00 7.11
N ALA A 309 -4.51 -36.92 7.96
CA ALA A 309 -3.60 -37.66 8.80
C ALA A 309 -2.48 -38.35 8.00
N GLY A 310 -1.23 -38.06 8.36
CA GLY A 310 -0.03 -38.61 7.74
C GLY A 310 0.38 -37.97 6.41
N TRP A 311 -0.23 -36.85 6.04
CA TRP A 311 0.20 -36.02 4.91
C TRP A 311 1.04 -34.85 5.42
N ASP A 312 2.02 -34.42 4.63
CA ASP A 312 2.65 -33.13 4.81
C ASP A 312 1.84 -32.03 4.10
N HIS A 313 2.10 -30.80 4.48
CA HIS A 313 1.35 -29.63 4.02
C HIS A 313 1.48 -29.41 2.50
N LEU A 314 2.65 -29.62 1.94
CA LEU A 314 2.89 -29.48 0.51
C LEU A 314 2.13 -30.55 -0.31
N LYS A 315 2.07 -31.80 0.18
CA LYS A 315 1.30 -32.86 -0.45
C LYS A 315 -0.20 -32.55 -0.47
N THR A 316 -0.72 -32.02 0.63
CA THR A 316 -2.12 -31.61 0.71
C THR A 316 -2.42 -30.54 -0.34
N TYR A 317 -1.55 -29.53 -0.41
CA TYR A 317 -1.71 -28.44 -1.38
C TYR A 317 -1.60 -28.89 -2.83
N THR A 318 -0.59 -29.67 -3.18
CA THR A 318 -0.40 -30.14 -4.57
C THR A 318 -1.52 -31.09 -5.00
N THR A 319 -2.11 -31.85 -4.08
CA THR A 319 -3.31 -32.65 -4.35
C THR A 319 -4.51 -31.74 -4.63
N LEU A 320 -4.73 -30.72 -3.81
CA LEU A 320 -5.77 -29.73 -4.02
C LEU A 320 -5.58 -29.01 -5.36
N TYR A 321 -4.35 -28.59 -5.66
CA TYR A 321 -4.00 -27.95 -6.93
C TYR A 321 -4.39 -28.81 -8.11
N ASP A 322 -4.04 -30.11 -8.07
CA ASP A 322 -4.37 -31.09 -9.13
C ASP A 322 -5.88 -31.26 -9.33
N VAL A 323 -6.64 -31.32 -8.25
CA VAL A 323 -8.11 -31.41 -8.29
C VAL A 323 -8.69 -30.15 -8.95
N CYS A 324 -8.25 -28.98 -8.52
CA CYS A 324 -8.76 -27.69 -8.99
C CYS A 324 -8.43 -27.46 -10.47
N TRP A 325 -7.15 -27.59 -10.88
CA TRP A 325 -6.79 -27.28 -12.26
C TRP A 325 -7.46 -28.21 -13.27
N LYS A 326 -7.60 -29.51 -12.94
CA LYS A 326 -8.30 -30.49 -13.79
C LYS A 326 -9.78 -30.12 -13.95
N ALA A 327 -10.42 -29.71 -12.87
CA ALA A 327 -11.81 -29.29 -12.86
C ALA A 327 -12.02 -28.00 -13.69
N VAL A 328 -11.21 -26.97 -13.46
CA VAL A 328 -11.27 -25.70 -14.20
C VAL A 328 -11.04 -25.93 -15.70
N ARG A 329 -9.97 -26.62 -16.07
CA ARG A 329 -9.62 -26.87 -17.48
C ARG A 329 -10.60 -27.81 -18.20
N LYS A 330 -11.28 -28.66 -17.48
CA LYS A 330 -12.39 -29.50 -18.02
C LYS A 330 -13.58 -28.62 -18.41
N ALA A 331 -13.87 -27.56 -17.64
CA ALA A 331 -14.96 -26.62 -17.90
C ALA A 331 -14.58 -25.55 -18.94
N ASP A 332 -13.39 -24.99 -18.83
CA ASP A 332 -12.84 -23.97 -19.74
C ASP A 332 -11.36 -24.28 -20.04
N PRO A 333 -11.05 -24.87 -21.19
CA PRO A 333 -9.66 -25.18 -21.59
C PRO A 333 -8.78 -23.93 -21.73
N THR A 334 -9.35 -22.72 -21.84
CA THR A 334 -8.64 -21.46 -22.03
C THR A 334 -8.34 -20.73 -20.72
N ALA A 335 -8.99 -21.12 -19.62
CA ALA A 335 -8.78 -20.53 -18.30
C ALA A 335 -7.34 -20.73 -17.82
N TRP A 336 -6.80 -19.78 -17.10
CA TRP A 336 -5.48 -19.84 -16.48
C TRP A 336 -5.61 -20.29 -15.02
N VAL A 337 -4.71 -21.19 -14.62
CA VAL A 337 -4.65 -21.64 -13.23
C VAL A 337 -3.30 -21.29 -12.64
N GLY A 338 -3.30 -20.77 -11.42
CA GLY A 338 -2.13 -20.28 -10.73
C GLY A 338 -2.20 -20.45 -9.21
N GLY A 339 -1.17 -20.00 -8.56
CA GLY A 339 -0.94 -20.05 -7.13
C GLY A 339 0.55 -19.81 -6.81
N PRO A 340 1.01 -20.09 -5.59
CA PRO A 340 0.29 -20.71 -4.46
C PRO A 340 -0.37 -19.70 -3.49
N ALA A 341 -0.41 -18.40 -3.79
CA ALA A 341 -0.93 -17.37 -2.90
C ALA A 341 -0.35 -17.48 -1.48
N ILE A 342 0.98 -17.66 -1.39
CA ILE A 342 1.65 -17.76 -0.08
C ILE A 342 1.58 -16.43 0.66
N ALA A 343 1.40 -16.49 1.98
CA ALA A 343 1.49 -15.32 2.83
C ALA A 343 2.94 -14.85 2.97
N SER A 344 3.16 -13.54 2.90
CA SER A 344 4.42 -12.85 3.27
C SER A 344 5.65 -13.33 2.52
N GLY A 345 5.62 -13.36 1.19
CA GLY A 345 6.78 -13.62 0.35
C GLY A 345 7.59 -14.89 0.66
N PRO A 346 8.54 -15.26 -0.18
CA PRO A 346 9.30 -16.48 -0.01
C PRO A 346 10.32 -16.46 1.14
N TRP A 347 10.65 -15.31 1.74
CA TRP A 347 11.76 -15.21 2.69
C TRP A 347 11.47 -14.74 4.09
N ASN A 348 10.25 -14.58 4.50
CA ASN A 348 10.03 -14.04 5.83
C ASN A 348 10.38 -15.08 6.92
N GLU A 349 11.68 -15.23 7.22
CA GLU A 349 12.19 -16.04 8.33
C GLU A 349 11.67 -15.57 9.70
N ASN A 350 11.15 -14.35 9.77
CA ASN A 350 10.66 -13.70 10.98
C ASN A 350 9.15 -13.52 11.00
N ASP A 351 8.40 -14.29 10.22
CA ASP A 351 6.94 -14.21 10.25
C ASP A 351 6.43 -14.46 11.68
N PRO A 352 5.71 -13.50 12.30
CA PRO A 352 5.23 -13.63 13.69
C PRO A 352 4.25 -14.78 13.88
N ARG A 353 3.75 -15.38 12.79
CA ARG A 353 2.85 -16.53 12.80
C ARG A 353 3.55 -17.86 13.11
N GLY A 354 4.88 -17.90 13.17
CA GLY A 354 5.66 -19.02 13.71
C GLY A 354 6.49 -19.83 12.71
N PRO A 355 7.33 -20.74 13.21
CA PRO A 355 8.18 -21.58 12.38
C PRO A 355 7.34 -22.67 11.69
N GLY A 356 7.23 -22.63 10.42
CA GLY A 356 6.46 -23.58 9.58
C GLY A 356 5.99 -22.93 8.28
N VAL A 357 6.11 -21.63 8.20
CA VAL A 357 5.77 -20.84 7.02
C VAL A 357 7.00 -20.68 6.14
N ASN A 358 7.51 -21.79 5.57
CA ASN A 358 8.59 -21.70 4.59
C ASN A 358 7.99 -21.40 3.22
N GLY A 359 7.80 -20.11 2.92
CA GLY A 359 7.24 -19.67 1.64
C GLY A 359 8.09 -20.10 0.45
N GLU A 360 9.42 -20.12 0.56
CA GLU A 360 10.32 -20.60 -0.49
C GLU A 360 10.08 -22.08 -0.80
N GLU A 361 10.10 -22.93 0.24
CA GLU A 361 9.87 -24.36 0.08
C GLU A 361 8.52 -24.65 -0.57
N PHE A 362 7.50 -23.91 -0.17
CA PHE A 362 6.15 -24.07 -0.69
C PHE A 362 6.03 -23.60 -2.15
N MET A 363 6.61 -22.45 -2.49
CA MET A 363 6.66 -21.95 -3.86
C MET A 363 7.43 -22.89 -4.78
N ARG A 364 8.62 -23.32 -4.38
CA ARG A 364 9.45 -24.25 -5.16
C ARG A 364 8.80 -25.63 -5.24
N GLY A 365 8.14 -26.09 -4.17
CA GLY A 365 7.41 -27.34 -4.15
C GLY A 365 6.27 -27.41 -5.16
N LEU A 366 5.50 -26.33 -5.33
CA LEU A 366 4.50 -26.25 -6.40
C LEU A 366 5.16 -26.26 -7.79
N MET A 367 6.23 -25.49 -8.00
CA MET A 367 6.95 -25.47 -9.27
C MET A 367 7.51 -26.84 -9.62
N GLU A 368 8.11 -27.54 -8.66
CA GLU A 368 8.61 -28.90 -8.82
C GLU A 368 7.50 -29.90 -9.17
N HIS A 369 6.36 -29.80 -8.48
CA HIS A 369 5.18 -30.61 -8.77
C HIS A 369 4.71 -30.41 -10.22
N CYS A 370 4.54 -29.17 -10.66
CA CYS A 370 4.13 -28.83 -12.02
C CYS A 370 5.17 -29.28 -13.07
N GLU A 371 6.47 -29.13 -12.79
CA GLU A 371 7.57 -29.60 -13.67
C GLU A 371 7.53 -31.11 -13.88
N LYS A 372 7.26 -31.90 -12.81
CA LYS A 372 7.22 -33.38 -12.82
C LYS A 372 5.95 -33.92 -13.45
N THR A 373 4.79 -33.32 -13.12
CA THR A 373 3.48 -33.89 -13.52
C THR A 373 2.95 -33.32 -14.83
N GLY A 374 3.45 -32.15 -15.24
CA GLY A 374 2.90 -31.40 -16.38
C GLY A 374 1.63 -30.61 -16.03
N ALA A 375 1.29 -30.46 -14.74
CA ALA A 375 0.21 -29.58 -14.31
C ALA A 375 0.49 -28.13 -14.76
N PRO A 376 -0.53 -27.37 -15.21
CA PRO A 376 -0.33 -26.00 -15.63
C PRO A 376 0.02 -25.10 -14.43
N LEU A 377 0.90 -24.13 -14.65
CA LEU A 377 1.11 -22.99 -13.77
C LEU A 377 1.19 -21.74 -14.65
N ASP A 378 0.04 -21.15 -14.95
CA ASP A 378 -0.06 -20.05 -15.91
C ASP A 378 0.36 -18.71 -15.31
N PHE A 379 0.15 -18.50 -14.01
CA PHE A 379 0.57 -17.33 -13.27
C PHE A 379 0.97 -17.70 -11.84
N ILE A 380 1.91 -16.95 -11.30
CA ILE A 380 2.43 -17.15 -9.94
C ILE A 380 1.88 -16.06 -9.04
N THR A 381 1.42 -16.47 -7.84
CA THR A 381 0.84 -15.54 -6.87
C THR A 381 1.47 -15.67 -5.48
N TRP A 382 1.53 -14.52 -4.79
CA TRP A 382 1.93 -14.43 -3.38
C TRP A 382 1.29 -13.19 -2.75
N HIS A 383 1.43 -13.04 -1.43
CA HIS A 383 1.00 -11.87 -0.66
C HIS A 383 2.19 -11.14 -0.07
N GLU A 384 2.03 -9.85 0.19
CA GLU A 384 3.10 -9.02 0.72
C GLU A 384 2.58 -7.90 1.61
N TYR A 385 3.00 -7.90 2.85
CA TYR A 385 2.64 -6.92 3.86
C TYR A 385 3.89 -6.45 4.62
N PHE A 386 3.91 -5.21 5.09
CA PHE A 386 4.93 -4.62 5.98
C PHE A 386 6.34 -4.48 5.40
N GLN A 387 6.55 -4.74 4.13
CA GLN A 387 7.90 -4.76 3.59
C GLN A 387 8.26 -3.46 2.89
N PRO A 388 9.49 -2.95 3.02
CA PRO A 388 9.97 -1.86 2.19
C PRO A 388 10.07 -2.31 0.73
N HIS A 389 9.92 -1.35 -0.19
CA HIS A 389 9.92 -1.60 -1.64
C HIS A 389 11.14 -2.38 -2.15
N SER A 390 12.30 -2.24 -1.49
CA SER A 390 13.53 -2.96 -1.83
C SER A 390 13.42 -4.46 -1.59
N ILE A 391 12.74 -4.87 -0.51
CA ILE A 391 12.46 -6.28 -0.20
C ILE A 391 11.43 -6.81 -1.19
N MET A 392 10.31 -6.11 -1.42
CA MET A 392 9.29 -6.50 -2.41
C MET A 392 9.90 -6.78 -3.79
N LYS A 393 10.79 -5.90 -4.25
CA LYS A 393 11.50 -6.09 -5.51
C LYS A 393 12.37 -7.34 -5.50
N LYS A 394 13.17 -7.51 -4.45
CA LYS A 394 14.08 -8.65 -4.29
C LYS A 394 13.32 -9.97 -4.31
N GLU A 395 12.20 -10.07 -3.61
CA GLU A 395 11.37 -11.27 -3.55
C GLU A 395 10.77 -11.62 -4.91
N ALA A 396 10.20 -10.64 -5.61
CA ALA A 396 9.69 -10.86 -6.95
C ALA A 396 10.80 -11.29 -7.95
N GLU A 397 11.99 -10.75 -7.85
CA GLU A 397 13.16 -11.15 -8.66
C GLU A 397 13.57 -12.59 -8.35
N GLN A 398 13.59 -12.99 -7.09
CA GLN A 398 13.95 -14.34 -6.68
C GLN A 398 12.92 -15.40 -7.10
N ILE A 399 11.63 -15.13 -7.02
CA ILE A 399 10.60 -16.02 -7.58
C ILE A 399 10.90 -16.31 -9.06
N LYS A 400 11.34 -15.29 -9.81
CA LYS A 400 11.75 -15.46 -11.21
C LYS A 400 13.04 -16.27 -11.35
N GLU A 401 13.96 -16.16 -10.39
CA GLU A 401 15.20 -16.96 -10.38
C GLU A 401 14.89 -18.44 -10.10
N TYR A 402 13.95 -18.77 -9.21
CA TYR A 402 13.53 -20.15 -8.96
C TYR A 402 13.08 -20.87 -10.23
N LEU A 403 12.42 -20.17 -11.16
CA LEU A 403 11.97 -20.74 -12.43
C LEU A 403 13.12 -21.26 -13.31
N ASN A 404 14.37 -20.85 -13.06
CA ASN A 404 15.51 -21.39 -13.81
C ASN A 404 15.74 -22.88 -13.55
N ASP A 405 15.31 -23.39 -12.38
CA ASP A 405 15.40 -24.79 -12.01
C ASP A 405 14.25 -25.64 -12.60
N TYR A 406 13.20 -24.98 -13.13
CA TYR A 406 11.97 -25.59 -13.62
C TYR A 406 11.63 -25.16 -15.06
N PRO A 407 12.37 -25.61 -16.08
CA PRO A 407 12.31 -25.06 -17.44
C PRO A 407 10.97 -25.26 -18.16
N LYS A 408 10.17 -26.30 -17.84
CA LYS A 408 8.84 -26.47 -18.43
C LYS A 408 7.85 -25.48 -17.82
N VAL A 409 7.89 -25.31 -16.49
CA VAL A 409 7.07 -24.34 -15.76
C VAL A 409 7.44 -22.92 -16.22
N LYS A 410 8.72 -22.59 -16.35
CA LYS A 410 9.19 -21.29 -16.85
C LYS A 410 8.58 -20.91 -18.21
N LYS A 411 8.35 -21.90 -19.09
CA LYS A 411 7.72 -21.66 -20.40
C LYS A 411 6.20 -21.47 -20.31
N GLN A 412 5.58 -21.93 -19.22
CA GLN A 412 4.13 -21.83 -19.01
C GLN A 412 3.73 -20.54 -18.32
N VAL A 413 4.55 -20.06 -17.35
CA VAL A 413 4.26 -18.87 -16.58
C VAL A 413 4.21 -17.64 -17.49
N LYS A 414 3.07 -16.96 -17.46
CA LYS A 414 2.75 -15.80 -18.29
C LYS A 414 2.76 -14.50 -17.51
N GLU A 415 2.34 -14.54 -16.24
CA GLU A 415 2.18 -13.36 -15.39
C GLU A 415 2.56 -13.65 -13.93
N TYR A 416 2.90 -12.56 -13.22
CA TYR A 416 3.15 -12.54 -11.79
C TYR A 416 2.14 -11.59 -11.14
N ALA A 417 1.48 -12.06 -10.08
CA ALA A 417 0.49 -11.30 -9.35
C ALA A 417 0.75 -11.35 -7.85
N VAL A 418 0.78 -10.18 -7.22
CA VAL A 418 0.72 -10.07 -5.75
C VAL A 418 -0.75 -9.90 -5.42
N THR A 419 -1.40 -11.00 -5.05
CA THR A 419 -2.86 -11.06 -4.96
C THR A 419 -3.42 -10.46 -3.68
N GLU A 420 -2.54 -10.16 -2.72
CA GLU A 420 -2.80 -9.25 -1.60
C GLU A 420 -1.52 -8.48 -1.25
N TRP A 421 -1.62 -7.16 -1.12
CA TRP A 421 -0.57 -6.35 -0.54
C TRP A 421 -1.13 -5.10 0.11
N SER A 422 -0.54 -4.67 1.20
CA SER A 422 -0.89 -3.44 1.91
C SER A 422 0.26 -2.95 2.78
N TYR A 423 0.08 -1.78 3.39
CA TYR A 423 1.10 -1.08 4.15
C TYR A 423 1.44 -1.79 5.46
N ALA A 424 0.50 -1.91 6.38
CA ALA A 424 0.75 -2.34 7.76
C ALA A 424 -0.35 -3.28 8.30
N TRP A 425 -0.33 -3.56 9.60
CA TRP A 425 -1.34 -4.37 10.26
C TRP A 425 -2.70 -3.68 10.31
N TRP A 426 -3.73 -4.48 10.52
CA TRP A 426 -5.08 -4.03 10.83
C TRP A 426 -5.06 -2.99 11.96
N HIS A 427 -5.81 -1.90 11.80
CA HIS A 427 -5.88 -0.75 12.70
C HIS A 427 -4.67 0.19 12.74
N ASP A 428 -3.73 0.08 11.81
CA ASP A 428 -2.72 1.12 11.64
C ASP A 428 -3.31 2.36 10.96
N ARG A 429 -3.15 3.51 11.60
CA ARG A 429 -3.74 4.78 11.11
C ARG A 429 -3.10 5.31 9.83
N ALA A 430 -1.93 4.84 9.47
CA ALA A 430 -1.32 5.19 8.19
C ALA A 430 -2.13 4.69 6.97
N HIS A 431 -2.97 3.66 7.14
CA HIS A 431 -3.94 3.28 6.11
C HIS A 431 -4.96 4.38 5.78
N ASP A 432 -5.24 5.26 6.73
CA ASP A 432 -6.25 6.30 6.61
C ASP A 432 -5.68 7.64 6.13
N ASN A 433 -4.35 7.78 5.99
CA ASN A 433 -3.68 9.05 5.73
C ASN A 433 -2.61 8.97 4.62
N GLU A 434 -1.87 10.06 4.42
CA GLU A 434 -0.89 10.21 3.33
C GLU A 434 0.34 9.32 3.48
N ILE A 435 0.69 8.82 4.67
CA ILE A 435 1.85 7.95 4.87
C ILE A 435 1.66 6.66 4.07
N GLY A 436 0.57 5.95 4.29
CA GLY A 436 0.26 4.73 3.56
C GLY A 436 0.11 4.96 2.06
N ALA A 437 -0.39 6.14 1.65
CA ALA A 437 -0.53 6.50 0.24
C ALA A 437 0.82 6.73 -0.45
N ALA A 438 1.74 7.47 0.19
CA ALA A 438 3.08 7.73 -0.35
C ALA A 438 3.96 6.48 -0.33
N TRP A 439 3.85 5.65 0.72
CA TRP A 439 4.46 4.32 0.77
C TRP A 439 3.96 3.44 -0.39
N ALA A 440 2.64 3.39 -0.64
CA ALA A 440 2.06 2.62 -1.73
C ALA A 440 2.55 3.10 -3.10
N ALA A 441 2.65 4.43 -3.31
CA ALA A 441 3.21 5.01 -4.54
C ALA A 441 4.67 4.60 -4.77
N THR A 442 5.50 4.68 -3.72
CA THR A 442 6.91 4.30 -3.77
C THR A 442 7.07 2.80 -4.03
N SER A 443 6.30 1.97 -3.30
CA SER A 443 6.28 0.51 -3.47
C SER A 443 5.82 0.10 -4.87
N MET A 444 4.85 0.82 -5.43
CA MET A 444 4.41 0.58 -6.81
C MET A 444 5.52 0.88 -7.82
N LEU A 445 6.20 2.02 -7.70
CA LEU A 445 7.25 2.42 -8.63
C LEU A 445 8.53 1.57 -8.50
N ARG A 446 9.04 1.46 -7.27
CA ARG A 446 10.35 0.86 -6.98
C ARG A 446 10.30 -0.63 -6.67
N GLY A 447 9.16 -1.11 -6.19
CA GLY A 447 8.90 -2.52 -5.94
C GLY A 447 8.31 -3.20 -7.18
N TRP A 448 6.99 -3.15 -7.32
CA TRP A 448 6.24 -3.97 -8.29
C TRP A 448 6.53 -3.65 -9.74
N MET A 449 6.52 -2.37 -10.14
CA MET A 449 6.81 -1.98 -11.53
C MET A 449 8.28 -2.26 -11.89
N ALA A 450 9.22 -1.96 -11.00
CA ALA A 450 10.64 -2.22 -11.22
C ALA A 450 10.94 -3.72 -11.33
N ALA A 451 10.24 -4.55 -10.54
CA ALA A 451 10.35 -6.01 -10.62
C ALA A 451 9.54 -6.62 -11.78
N GLY A 452 8.73 -5.84 -12.50
CA GLY A 452 7.89 -6.33 -13.60
C GLY A 452 6.78 -7.27 -13.11
N VAL A 453 6.13 -6.94 -12.00
CA VAL A 453 4.89 -7.59 -11.53
C VAL A 453 3.72 -6.96 -12.26
N GLN A 454 2.86 -7.80 -12.88
CA GLN A 454 1.78 -7.31 -13.73
C GLN A 454 0.52 -6.96 -12.95
N LYS A 455 0.19 -7.72 -11.91
CA LYS A 455 -1.10 -7.62 -11.20
C LYS A 455 -0.94 -7.57 -9.66
N PRO A 456 -0.39 -6.48 -9.11
CA PRO A 456 -0.51 -6.26 -7.67
C PRO A 456 -1.95 -5.85 -7.34
N CYS A 457 -2.56 -6.54 -6.35
CA CYS A 457 -3.92 -6.29 -5.89
C CYS A 457 -3.89 -5.72 -4.48
N TRP A 458 -4.23 -4.44 -4.34
CA TRP A 458 -4.30 -3.80 -3.03
C TRP A 458 -5.38 -4.44 -2.15
N PHE A 459 -5.02 -4.80 -0.95
CA PHE A 459 -5.92 -5.35 0.06
C PHE A 459 -6.13 -4.29 1.19
N LEU A 460 -7.33 -3.83 1.44
CA LEU A 460 -8.64 -4.15 0.92
C LEU A 460 -9.12 -3.13 -0.12
N ALA A 461 -10.14 -3.52 -0.88
CA ALA A 461 -10.87 -2.57 -1.72
C ALA A 461 -11.69 -1.57 -0.88
N LYS A 462 -12.39 -2.06 0.15
CA LYS A 462 -13.32 -1.26 0.97
C LYS A 462 -13.32 -1.73 2.42
N ASP A 463 -13.31 -0.78 3.36
CA ASP A 463 -13.40 -1.07 4.80
C ASP A 463 -14.74 -1.76 5.16
N PHE A 464 -14.70 -2.58 6.19
CA PHE A 464 -15.89 -3.21 6.78
C PHE A 464 -16.57 -2.31 7.81
N SER A 465 -15.79 -1.58 8.59
CA SER A 465 -16.27 -0.70 9.65
C SER A 465 -16.53 0.71 9.14
N SER A 466 -17.44 1.41 9.82
CA SER A 466 -17.72 2.82 9.54
C SER A 466 -16.64 3.74 10.07
N GLY A 467 -16.39 4.83 9.35
CA GLY A 467 -15.39 5.84 9.69
C GLY A 467 -13.97 5.38 9.44
N LEU A 468 -13.00 6.11 9.98
CA LEU A 468 -11.58 5.82 9.86
C LEU A 468 -11.12 4.99 11.06
N GLN A 469 -10.83 3.71 10.85
CA GLN A 469 -10.42 2.76 11.88
C GLN A 469 -9.03 2.15 11.64
N GLY A 470 -8.28 2.64 10.63
CA GLY A 470 -7.00 2.06 10.24
C GLY A 470 -7.15 0.72 9.52
N GLU A 471 -8.31 0.43 8.95
CA GLU A 471 -8.50 -0.75 8.10
C GLU A 471 -7.79 -0.56 6.76
N TRP A 472 -7.49 -1.64 6.06
CA TRP A 472 -6.71 -1.67 4.82
C TRP A 472 -7.43 -1.11 3.58
N GLY A 473 -8.72 -0.73 3.68
CA GLY A 473 -9.53 -0.31 2.53
C GLY A 473 -8.95 0.90 1.77
N MET A 474 -9.03 0.88 0.45
CA MET A 474 -8.84 2.10 -0.35
C MET A 474 -9.98 3.10 -0.11
N PHE A 475 -11.16 2.58 0.16
CA PHE A 475 -12.37 3.36 0.46
C PHE A 475 -12.90 3.02 1.84
N THR A 476 -13.46 4.00 2.52
CA THR A 476 -14.23 3.73 3.74
C THR A 476 -15.51 2.94 3.44
N ARG A 477 -16.14 2.43 4.49
CA ARG A 477 -17.47 1.80 4.42
C ARG A 477 -18.50 2.67 3.69
N GLU A 478 -18.41 3.99 3.81
CA GLU A 478 -19.29 4.99 3.23
C GLU A 478 -18.91 5.45 1.81
N ASN A 479 -18.01 4.72 1.13
CA ASN A 479 -17.51 5.05 -0.22
C ASN A 479 -16.68 6.35 -0.32
N LYS A 480 -16.09 6.80 0.79
CA LYS A 480 -15.16 7.94 0.74
C LYS A 480 -13.75 7.47 0.36
N PRO A 481 -13.06 8.13 -0.57
CA PRO A 481 -11.69 7.76 -0.93
C PRO A 481 -10.74 8.09 0.21
N LYS A 482 -9.91 7.13 0.59
CA LYS A 482 -8.72 7.38 1.40
C LYS A 482 -7.59 7.90 0.49
N PRO A 483 -6.53 8.50 1.01
CA PRO A 483 -5.42 9.02 0.19
C PRO A 483 -4.84 8.02 -0.81
N VAL A 484 -4.75 6.75 -0.45
CA VAL A 484 -4.28 5.68 -1.36
C VAL A 484 -5.19 5.49 -2.59
N ALA A 485 -6.51 5.69 -2.48
CA ALA A 485 -7.42 5.64 -3.62
C ALA A 485 -7.15 6.78 -4.62
N ASN A 486 -6.84 7.98 -4.11
CA ASN A 486 -6.45 9.12 -4.93
C ASN A 486 -5.11 8.86 -5.64
N VAL A 487 -4.13 8.26 -4.96
CA VAL A 487 -2.86 7.83 -5.58
C VAL A 487 -3.11 6.77 -6.66
N CYS A 488 -3.96 5.78 -6.41
CA CYS A 488 -4.37 4.81 -7.43
C CYS A 488 -4.99 5.51 -8.66
N ARG A 489 -5.86 6.49 -8.45
CA ARG A 489 -6.43 7.33 -9.52
C ARG A 489 -5.35 8.06 -10.31
N MET A 490 -4.35 8.66 -9.63
CA MET A 490 -3.22 9.32 -10.28
C MET A 490 -2.47 8.37 -11.21
N PHE A 491 -2.09 7.18 -10.74
CA PHE A 491 -1.41 6.16 -11.56
C PHE A 491 -2.24 5.74 -12.78
N ASN A 492 -3.54 5.52 -12.59
CA ASN A 492 -4.41 5.02 -13.65
C ASN A 492 -4.84 6.11 -14.66
N SER A 493 -4.68 7.39 -14.30
CA SER A 493 -4.88 8.52 -15.22
C SER A 493 -3.64 8.87 -16.05
N MET A 494 -2.48 8.30 -15.74
CA MET A 494 -1.26 8.53 -16.53
C MET A 494 -1.42 8.06 -17.98
N MET A 495 -0.65 8.65 -18.88
CA MET A 495 -0.70 8.40 -20.32
C MET A 495 -0.14 7.01 -20.69
N PRO A 496 -0.49 6.45 -21.88
CA PRO A 496 -0.21 5.04 -22.18
C PRO A 496 1.25 4.70 -22.46
N ILE A 497 2.08 5.67 -22.87
CA ILE A 497 3.47 5.43 -23.26
C ILE A 497 4.43 6.01 -22.23
N ARG A 498 5.26 5.18 -21.63
CA ARG A 498 6.36 5.61 -20.74
C ARG A 498 7.39 6.38 -21.54
N ILE A 499 7.88 7.49 -20.98
CA ILE A 499 8.94 8.32 -21.52
C ILE A 499 10.11 8.43 -20.56
N GLU A 500 11.26 8.94 -21.03
CA GLU A 500 12.42 9.20 -20.17
C GLU A 500 12.02 10.18 -19.05
N CYS A 501 12.28 9.76 -17.82
CA CYS A 501 12.17 10.57 -16.60
C CYS A 501 13.43 10.30 -15.76
N LYS A 502 14.15 11.34 -15.39
CA LYS A 502 15.38 11.27 -14.58
C LYS A 502 15.23 12.20 -13.38
N GLY A 503 15.81 11.83 -12.29
CA GLY A 503 15.76 12.54 -11.02
C GLY A 503 15.10 11.65 -9.98
N GLU A 504 15.92 10.76 -9.40
CA GLU A 504 15.55 9.88 -8.29
C GLU A 504 16.67 9.87 -7.27
N ASP A 505 16.33 9.82 -6.00
CA ASP A 505 17.24 9.56 -4.89
C ASP A 505 16.56 8.63 -3.88
N GLU A 506 17.05 8.47 -2.68
CA GLU A 506 16.46 7.58 -1.67
C GLU A 506 15.01 8.01 -1.31
N GLN A 507 14.71 9.31 -1.41
CA GLN A 507 13.44 9.91 -1.01
C GLN A 507 12.52 10.19 -2.21
N ILE A 508 13.06 10.64 -3.33
CA ILE A 508 12.30 11.05 -4.51
C ILE A 508 12.23 9.90 -5.52
N ALA A 509 11.00 9.49 -5.87
CA ALA A 509 10.72 8.60 -6.98
C ALA A 509 9.87 9.32 -8.03
N SER A 510 10.12 9.07 -9.32
CA SER A 510 9.40 9.72 -10.40
C SER A 510 9.18 8.83 -11.62
N ILE A 511 8.11 9.09 -12.36
CA ILE A 511 7.80 8.44 -13.64
C ILE A 511 7.04 9.41 -14.53
N ALA A 512 7.28 9.32 -15.85
CA ALA A 512 6.59 10.17 -16.82
C ALA A 512 6.01 9.35 -17.97
N SER A 513 4.95 9.87 -18.58
CA SER A 513 4.30 9.22 -19.70
C SER A 513 3.66 10.23 -20.68
N LEU A 514 3.40 9.75 -21.90
CA LEU A 514 2.90 10.50 -23.02
C LEU A 514 1.73 9.76 -23.67
N ASP A 515 0.71 10.51 -24.07
CA ASP A 515 -0.27 10.07 -25.05
C ASP A 515 0.18 10.56 -26.44
N PRO A 516 0.57 9.66 -27.35
CA PRO A 516 1.07 10.06 -28.66
C PRO A 516 0.00 10.69 -29.56
N ASP A 517 -1.27 10.43 -29.32
CA ASP A 517 -2.39 10.91 -30.15
C ASP A 517 -2.80 12.33 -29.76
N SER A 518 -2.94 12.61 -28.48
CA SER A 518 -3.30 13.95 -27.97
C SER A 518 -2.10 14.85 -27.67
N GLY A 519 -0.89 14.27 -27.54
CA GLY A 519 0.30 14.96 -27.08
C GLY A 519 0.32 15.27 -25.58
N ARG A 520 -0.66 14.80 -24.81
CA ARG A 520 -0.69 15.01 -23.34
C ARG A 520 0.47 14.29 -22.66
N VAL A 521 1.06 14.94 -21.68
CA VAL A 521 2.17 14.40 -20.88
C VAL A 521 1.77 14.39 -19.41
N THR A 522 2.10 13.31 -18.70
CA THR A 522 1.93 13.23 -17.25
C THR A 522 3.23 12.87 -16.57
N VAL A 523 3.43 13.43 -15.39
CA VAL A 523 4.57 13.14 -14.50
C VAL A 523 4.04 12.87 -13.10
N LEU A 524 4.40 11.73 -12.54
CA LEU A 524 4.13 11.42 -11.13
C LEU A 524 5.43 11.55 -10.36
N ILE A 525 5.40 12.29 -9.25
CA ILE A 525 6.54 12.50 -8.35
C ILE A 525 6.09 12.15 -6.94
N VAL A 526 6.89 11.34 -6.26
CA VAL A 526 6.67 10.92 -4.87
C VAL A 526 7.80 11.46 -4.02
N ASN A 527 7.47 12.07 -2.88
CA ASN A 527 8.40 12.39 -1.81
C ASN A 527 8.07 11.51 -0.61
N PHE A 528 8.83 10.44 -0.40
CA PHE A 528 8.66 9.51 0.69
C PHE A 528 10.02 9.04 1.21
N ALA A 529 10.24 9.21 2.50
CA ALA A 529 11.40 8.65 3.21
C ALA A 529 10.90 7.76 4.34
N GLU A 530 11.51 6.60 4.50
CA GLU A 530 11.18 5.65 5.57
C GLU A 530 11.32 6.30 6.97
N ARG A 531 12.29 7.19 7.14
CA ARG A 531 12.55 7.85 8.42
C ARG A 531 13.02 9.28 8.22
N TYR A 532 12.45 10.20 8.99
CA TYR A 532 12.92 11.59 9.09
C TYR A 532 13.03 12.34 7.75
N GLY A 533 12.06 12.13 6.87
CA GLY A 533 12.03 12.79 5.56
C GLY A 533 11.73 14.28 5.66
N PRO A 534 12.62 15.19 5.18
CA PRO A 534 12.30 16.61 5.05
C PRO A 534 11.42 16.88 3.82
N PRO A 535 10.80 18.06 3.75
CA PRO A 535 10.22 18.56 2.50
C PRO A 535 11.32 18.75 1.44
N ARG A 536 10.94 18.65 0.16
CA ARG A 536 11.85 18.78 -0.98
C ARG A 536 11.35 19.83 -1.97
N LYS A 537 12.25 20.70 -2.38
CA LYS A 537 12.01 21.65 -3.49
C LYS A 537 12.40 20.94 -4.79
N ILE A 538 11.45 20.73 -5.69
CA ILE A 538 11.66 19.95 -6.91
C ILE A 538 11.45 20.85 -8.12
N ARG A 539 12.51 21.01 -8.93
CA ARG A 539 12.42 21.62 -10.24
C ARG A 539 12.12 20.53 -11.27
N LEU A 540 10.93 20.56 -11.86
CA LEU A 540 10.60 19.76 -13.03
C LEU A 540 11.01 20.53 -14.28
N SER A 541 11.92 19.98 -15.08
CA SER A 541 12.33 20.50 -16.37
C SER A 541 11.91 19.56 -17.48
N ALA A 542 11.17 20.06 -18.46
CA ALA A 542 10.68 19.30 -19.60
C ALA A 542 11.29 19.82 -20.90
N MET A 543 11.89 18.92 -21.67
CA MET A 543 12.43 19.20 -23.02
C MET A 543 11.63 18.45 -24.06
N ASN A 544 11.61 18.94 -25.29
CA ASN A 544 10.97 18.26 -26.43
C ASN A 544 9.49 17.92 -26.19
N LEU A 545 8.75 18.77 -25.48
CA LEU A 545 7.31 18.61 -25.34
C LEU A 545 6.64 18.63 -26.73
N PRO A 546 5.54 17.89 -26.94
CA PRO A 546 4.76 17.99 -28.17
C PRO A 546 4.31 19.42 -28.44
N SER A 547 4.39 19.89 -29.69
CA SER A 547 4.00 21.24 -30.10
C SER A 547 2.50 21.52 -29.83
N SER A 548 1.68 20.49 -29.70
CA SER A 548 0.27 20.62 -29.27
C SER A 548 0.11 21.21 -27.86
N LEU A 549 1.19 21.28 -27.08
CA LEU A 549 1.23 21.88 -25.75
C LEU A 549 1.66 23.36 -25.74
N ASP A 550 1.99 23.95 -26.89
CA ASP A 550 2.22 25.39 -26.98
C ASP A 550 0.95 26.17 -26.57
N ASN A 551 1.13 27.10 -25.64
CA ASN A 551 0.03 27.83 -24.99
C ASN A 551 -0.95 26.92 -24.22
N GLY A 552 -0.50 25.74 -23.82
CA GLY A 552 -1.25 24.79 -23.00
C GLY A 552 -1.21 25.12 -21.50
N VAL A 553 -1.63 24.16 -20.71
CA VAL A 553 -1.68 24.29 -19.24
C VAL A 553 -1.08 23.05 -18.57
N CYS A 554 -0.29 23.31 -17.54
CA CYS A 554 0.21 22.31 -16.61
C CYS A 554 -0.66 22.33 -15.35
N ARG A 555 -1.41 21.26 -15.10
CA ARG A 555 -2.23 21.06 -13.90
C ARG A 555 -1.51 20.20 -12.88
N GLN A 556 -1.56 20.61 -11.63
CA GLN A 556 -0.94 19.88 -10.52
C GLN A 556 -2.03 19.36 -9.59
N TYR A 557 -1.94 18.07 -9.25
CA TYR A 557 -2.79 17.37 -8.29
C TYR A 557 -1.90 16.85 -7.16
N LEU A 558 -2.35 16.95 -5.92
CA LEU A 558 -1.54 16.63 -4.76
C LEU A 558 -2.29 15.76 -3.77
N VAL A 559 -1.62 14.75 -3.25
CA VAL A 559 -1.98 13.99 -2.05
C VAL A 559 -0.88 14.25 -1.02
N ASP A 560 -1.24 14.85 0.09
CA ASP A 560 -0.34 15.13 1.22
C ASP A 560 -1.12 15.24 2.53
N ALA A 561 -0.53 15.80 3.57
CA ALA A 561 -1.14 15.99 4.88
C ALA A 561 -2.46 16.79 4.85
N THR A 562 -2.68 17.64 3.83
CA THR A 562 -3.80 18.60 3.76
C THR A 562 -4.63 18.51 2.48
N HIS A 563 -4.11 17.88 1.41
CA HIS A 563 -4.78 17.77 0.11
C HIS A 563 -5.20 16.33 -0.19
N ALA A 564 -6.42 16.18 -0.72
CA ALA A 564 -7.02 14.88 -1.06
C ALA A 564 -6.91 13.86 0.08
N ASN A 565 -7.12 14.31 1.31
CA ASN A 565 -6.85 13.60 2.53
C ASN A 565 -8.07 13.58 3.47
N LEU A 566 -8.76 12.45 3.50
CA LEU A 566 -9.97 12.24 4.29
C LEU A 566 -9.72 12.41 5.80
N TRP A 567 -8.55 12.03 6.29
CA TRP A 567 -8.16 12.19 7.68
C TRP A 567 -8.09 13.67 8.11
N HIS A 568 -7.59 14.51 7.20
CA HIS A 568 -7.47 15.95 7.46
C HIS A 568 -8.82 16.66 7.36
N ASP A 569 -9.51 16.49 6.23
CA ASP A 569 -10.79 17.15 5.95
C ASP A 569 -11.69 16.25 5.09
N PRO A 570 -12.77 15.69 5.68
CA PRO A 570 -13.72 14.86 4.92
C PRO A 570 -14.41 15.56 3.75
N ALA A 571 -14.45 16.89 3.73
CA ALA A 571 -15.01 17.67 2.61
C ALA A 571 -14.02 17.83 1.45
N ARG A 572 -12.74 17.59 1.68
CA ARG A 572 -11.64 17.73 0.70
C ARG A 572 -10.91 16.41 0.44
N CYS A 573 -11.62 15.29 0.57
CA CYS A 573 -11.02 13.96 0.37
C CYS A 573 -10.84 13.59 -1.11
N GLU A 574 -11.48 14.30 -2.05
CA GLU A 574 -11.38 14.03 -3.47
C GLU A 574 -10.16 14.72 -4.10
N LEU A 575 -9.57 14.05 -5.09
CA LEU A 575 -8.47 14.61 -5.88
C LEU A 575 -8.95 15.81 -6.69
N SER A 576 -8.27 16.93 -6.57
CA SER A 576 -8.57 18.18 -7.28
C SER A 576 -7.30 18.88 -7.73
N VAL A 577 -7.44 19.81 -8.70
CA VAL A 577 -6.34 20.67 -9.14
C VAL A 577 -5.97 21.62 -8.01
N VAL A 578 -4.71 21.57 -7.57
CA VAL A 578 -4.17 22.49 -6.54
C VAL A 578 -3.47 23.70 -7.16
N ARG A 579 -2.96 23.57 -8.39
CA ARG A 579 -2.29 24.65 -9.10
C ARG A 579 -2.38 24.46 -10.63
N GLU A 580 -2.48 25.57 -11.35
CA GLU A 580 -2.34 25.63 -12.80
C GLU A 580 -1.17 26.55 -13.18
N VAL A 581 -0.34 26.12 -14.11
CA VAL A 581 0.81 26.89 -14.65
C VAL A 581 0.71 26.90 -16.17
N PRO A 582 0.73 28.09 -16.82
CA PRO A 582 0.69 28.15 -18.28
C PRO A 582 1.98 27.58 -18.89
N ILE A 583 1.82 26.81 -19.96
CA ILE A 583 2.92 26.37 -20.82
C ILE A 583 3.04 27.36 -21.97
N VAL A 584 4.00 28.28 -21.89
CA VAL A 584 4.18 29.34 -22.91
C VAL A 584 4.77 28.74 -24.19
N SER A 585 5.71 27.80 -24.05
CA SER A 585 6.39 27.12 -25.17
C SER A 585 6.63 25.66 -24.83
N ALA A 586 6.39 24.79 -25.81
CA ALA A 586 6.71 23.36 -25.72
C ALA A 586 8.22 23.05 -25.87
N ASN A 587 9.04 23.98 -26.32
CA ASN A 587 10.48 23.76 -26.47
C ASN A 587 11.21 23.59 -25.14
N ALA A 588 10.76 24.32 -24.10
CA ALA A 588 11.26 24.20 -22.75
C ALA A 588 10.18 24.63 -21.76
N PHE A 589 9.95 23.81 -20.74
CA PHE A 589 9.03 24.12 -19.66
C PHE A 589 9.67 23.75 -18.33
N ASP A 590 9.67 24.68 -17.40
CA ASP A 590 10.15 24.49 -16.04
C ASP A 590 9.09 24.90 -15.04
N THR A 591 8.93 24.13 -13.99
CA THR A 591 8.10 24.49 -12.84
C THR A 591 8.78 24.05 -11.55
N LEU A 592 8.62 24.87 -10.53
CA LEU A 592 9.08 24.54 -9.16
C LEU A 592 7.87 24.10 -8.34
N VAL A 593 8.02 22.97 -7.66
CA VAL A 593 7.06 22.44 -6.69
C VAL A 593 7.76 22.15 -5.38
N GLU A 594 7.05 22.33 -4.28
CA GLU A 594 7.50 21.95 -2.95
C GLU A 594 6.63 20.81 -2.44
N LEU A 595 7.26 19.70 -2.05
CA LEU A 595 6.59 18.52 -1.57
C LEU A 595 7.02 18.23 -0.13
N SER A 596 6.06 18.23 0.78
CA SER A 596 6.28 17.70 2.13
C SER A 596 6.69 16.22 2.07
N ASN A 597 7.28 15.67 3.13
CA ASN A 597 7.40 14.21 3.22
C ASN A 597 6.00 13.57 3.17
N ASN A 598 5.94 12.33 2.72
CA ASN A 598 4.70 11.57 2.53
C ASN A 598 3.73 12.24 1.53
N SER A 599 4.24 12.76 0.42
CA SER A 599 3.41 13.38 -0.62
C SER A 599 3.57 12.74 -1.99
N VAL A 600 2.48 12.76 -2.75
CA VAL A 600 2.41 12.29 -4.14
C VAL A 600 1.81 13.39 -4.99
N MET A 601 2.53 13.80 -6.04
CA MET A 601 2.07 14.79 -6.99
C MET A 601 1.93 14.21 -8.38
N LEU A 602 0.77 14.42 -9.01
CA LEU A 602 0.58 14.21 -10.43
C LEU A 602 0.59 15.57 -11.13
N ILE A 603 1.42 15.68 -12.15
CA ILE A 603 1.49 16.82 -13.05
C ILE A 603 0.95 16.38 -14.41
N GLU A 604 -0.06 17.06 -14.91
CA GLU A 604 -0.68 16.83 -16.21
C GLU A 604 -0.48 18.04 -17.10
N MET A 605 0.17 17.84 -18.25
CA MET A 605 0.37 18.84 -19.27
C MET A 605 -0.57 18.57 -20.45
N GLY A 606 -1.43 19.51 -20.78
CA GLY A 606 -2.45 19.38 -21.83
C GLY A 606 -2.68 20.70 -22.57
N GLY A 607 -3.40 20.63 -23.71
CA GLY A 607 -3.86 21.82 -24.41
C GLY A 607 -4.93 22.59 -23.63
N ASN A 608 -5.23 23.82 -24.04
CA ASN A 608 -6.21 24.71 -23.40
C ASN A 608 -7.68 24.25 -23.51
N SER A 609 -8.02 23.30 -24.39
CA SER A 609 -9.34 22.66 -24.41
C SER A 609 -9.45 21.76 -23.17
N GLY A 610 -10.40 22.09 -22.28
CA GLY A 610 -10.69 21.28 -21.08
C GLY A 610 -10.98 19.81 -21.41
N PRO A 611 -11.14 18.97 -20.34
CA PRO A 611 -11.29 17.53 -20.51
C PRO A 611 -12.45 17.16 -21.40
#